data_a4d1926efeb28822708fb595cd2c9061
#
_entry.id   a4d1926efeb28822708fb595cd2c9061
#
_cell.length_a   1.000
_cell.length_b   1.000
_cell.length_c   1.000
_cell.angle_alpha   90.00
_cell.angle_beta   90.00
_cell.angle_gamma   90.00
#
_symmetry.space_group_name_H-M   'P 1'
#
loop_
_entity.id
_entity.type
_entity.pdbx_description
1 polymer ?
#
loop_
_entity_poly.entity_id
_entity_poly.type
_entity_poly.pdbx_seq_one_letter_code
_entity_poly.pdbx_strand_id
1 'polypeptide(L)'
;MKFIISGKNIDVTAGLRSSIEQKLGKLERYFTPETEIIVTLSVEKERQKIEVTIPIKGNIIRSEQVSDDMYVSIDLVEEVIERQLRKYKNKLIDKHQEGGSFQSEFMQVDVDAADDDIKIVRTKRFGIKPMFPEDACVQMELLGHSFFVFCNAETDEVNVVYKRKDGTFGLIEPEFD
;
A
#
# COMPACT_ATOMS: atom_id res chain seq x y z
N MET A 1 9.60 1.00 -17.74
CA MET A 1 8.46 0.57 -16.91
C MET A 1 7.31 0.07 -17.77
N LYS A 2 6.51 -0.85 -17.27
CA LYS A 2 5.36 -1.42 -17.96
C LYS A 2 4.09 -1.13 -17.16
N PHE A 3 3.10 -0.52 -17.81
CA PHE A 3 1.81 -0.19 -17.18
C PHE A 3 0.77 -1.27 -17.48
N ILE A 4 0.12 -1.80 -16.43
CA ILE A 4 -1.03 -2.70 -16.51
C ILE A 4 -2.22 -1.91 -15.96
N ILE A 5 -3.06 -1.39 -16.87
CA ILE A 5 -4.15 -0.49 -16.51
C ILE A 5 -5.48 -1.22 -16.73
N SER A 6 -6.30 -1.28 -15.69
CA SER A 6 -7.63 -1.88 -15.70
C SER A 6 -8.69 -0.93 -15.14
N GLY A 7 -9.96 -1.12 -15.53
CA GLY A 7 -11.09 -0.35 -15.03
C GLY A 7 -12.16 -1.25 -14.40
N LYS A 8 -12.73 -0.81 -13.28
CA LYS A 8 -13.92 -1.37 -12.64
C LYS A 8 -15.06 -0.36 -12.75
N ASN A 9 -16.13 -0.70 -13.43
CA ASN A 9 -17.28 0.20 -13.72
C ASN A 9 -16.88 1.48 -14.46
N ILE A 10 -15.77 1.46 -15.19
CA ILE A 10 -15.28 2.54 -16.04
C ILE A 10 -14.45 1.99 -17.18
N ASP A 11 -14.62 2.55 -18.37
CA ASP A 11 -13.77 2.24 -19.51
C ASP A 11 -12.46 3.04 -19.43
N VAL A 12 -11.34 2.36 -19.64
CA VAL A 12 -10.03 3.01 -19.70
C VAL A 12 -9.87 3.66 -21.06
N THR A 13 -10.27 4.93 -21.15
CA THR A 13 -10.15 5.71 -22.39
C THR A 13 -8.69 5.99 -22.76
N ALA A 14 -8.43 6.30 -24.03
CA ALA A 14 -7.09 6.70 -24.50
C ALA A 14 -6.55 7.93 -23.72
N GLY A 15 -7.43 8.88 -23.37
CA GLY A 15 -7.06 10.05 -22.57
C GLY A 15 -6.62 9.69 -21.15
N LEU A 16 -7.37 8.83 -20.46
CA LEU A 16 -7.01 8.35 -19.12
C LEU A 16 -5.70 7.56 -19.14
N ARG A 17 -5.53 6.66 -20.12
CA ARG A 17 -4.28 5.93 -20.31
C ARG A 17 -3.09 6.87 -20.49
N SER A 18 -3.21 7.82 -21.41
CA SER A 18 -2.14 8.80 -21.68
C SER A 18 -1.79 9.64 -20.45
N SER A 19 -2.81 10.08 -19.69
CA SER A 19 -2.61 10.83 -18.45
C SER A 19 -1.85 9.99 -17.41
N ILE A 20 -2.23 8.73 -17.20
CA ILE A 20 -1.56 7.82 -16.26
C ILE A 20 -0.10 7.61 -16.69
N GLU A 21 0.13 7.28 -17.95
CA GLU A 21 1.48 7.05 -18.49
C GLU A 21 2.36 8.31 -18.39
N GLN A 22 1.80 9.48 -18.63
CA GLN A 22 2.53 10.76 -18.51
C GLN A 22 2.86 11.11 -17.07
N LYS A 23 1.88 10.97 -16.14
CA LYS A 23 2.05 11.38 -14.74
C LYS A 23 2.91 10.37 -13.97
N LEU A 24 2.54 9.09 -14.00
CA LEU A 24 3.29 8.03 -13.32
C LEU A 24 4.61 7.70 -14.05
N GLY A 25 4.75 8.04 -15.34
CA GLY A 25 5.99 7.92 -16.08
C GLY A 25 7.15 8.70 -15.45
N LYS A 26 6.89 9.80 -14.75
CA LYS A 26 7.90 10.56 -14.01
C LYS A 26 8.58 9.73 -12.91
N LEU A 27 7.90 8.67 -12.43
CA LEU A 27 8.44 7.75 -11.43
C LEU A 27 9.50 6.81 -12.03
N GLU A 28 9.66 6.76 -13.36
CA GLU A 28 10.65 5.92 -14.04
C GLU A 28 12.07 6.14 -13.52
N ARG A 29 12.40 7.37 -13.10
CA ARG A 29 13.68 7.70 -12.47
C ARG A 29 14.00 6.91 -11.20
N TYR A 30 12.99 6.31 -10.55
CA TYR A 30 13.16 5.54 -9.33
C TYR A 30 13.31 4.03 -9.58
N PHE A 31 12.89 3.54 -10.74
CA PHE A 31 12.71 2.12 -11.03
C PHE A 31 13.50 1.66 -12.26
N THR A 32 13.70 0.35 -12.35
CA THR A 32 14.24 -0.27 -13.56
C THR A 32 13.20 -0.35 -14.68
N PRO A 33 13.61 -0.45 -15.94
CA PRO A 33 12.70 -0.57 -17.09
C PRO A 33 11.72 -1.75 -17.01
N GLU A 34 12.07 -2.80 -16.27
CA GLU A 34 11.26 -4.03 -16.12
C GLU A 34 10.19 -3.92 -15.04
N THR A 35 10.22 -2.85 -14.22
CA THR A 35 9.25 -2.66 -13.15
C THR A 35 7.83 -2.51 -13.71
N GLU A 36 6.89 -3.32 -13.19
CA GLU A 36 5.48 -3.24 -13.54
C GLU A 36 4.73 -2.29 -12.60
N ILE A 37 3.88 -1.45 -13.16
CA ILE A 37 2.96 -0.60 -12.41
C ILE A 37 1.53 -1.05 -12.72
N ILE A 38 0.86 -1.57 -11.71
CA ILE A 38 -0.52 -2.03 -11.80
C ILE A 38 -1.42 -0.87 -11.37
N VAL A 39 -2.31 -0.44 -12.27
CA VAL A 39 -3.25 0.66 -12.05
C VAL A 39 -4.67 0.13 -12.21
N THR A 40 -5.50 0.35 -11.19
CA THR A 40 -6.93 0.04 -11.24
C THR A 40 -7.72 1.33 -11.04
N LEU A 41 -8.53 1.67 -12.04
CA LEU A 41 -9.50 2.75 -11.98
C LEU A 41 -10.85 2.20 -11.57
N SER A 42 -11.59 2.89 -10.71
CA SER A 42 -12.95 2.51 -10.38
C SER A 42 -13.84 3.73 -10.16
N VAL A 43 -15.11 3.60 -10.50
CA VAL A 43 -16.12 4.62 -10.27
C VAL A 43 -17.25 4.02 -9.45
N GLU A 44 -17.55 4.65 -8.33
CA GLU A 44 -18.66 4.33 -7.45
C GLU A 44 -19.48 5.60 -7.18
N LYS A 45 -20.60 5.73 -7.86
CA LYS A 45 -21.42 6.95 -7.86
C LYS A 45 -20.59 8.16 -8.34
N GLU A 46 -20.38 9.18 -7.48
CA GLU A 46 -19.56 10.35 -7.78
C GLU A 46 -18.08 10.19 -7.39
N ARG A 47 -17.72 9.05 -6.80
CA ARG A 47 -16.35 8.80 -6.37
C ARG A 47 -15.55 8.15 -7.47
N GLN A 48 -14.53 8.83 -7.94
CA GLN A 48 -13.59 8.33 -8.92
C GLN A 48 -12.28 7.96 -8.22
N LYS A 49 -12.00 6.68 -8.19
CA LYS A 49 -10.89 6.10 -7.43
C LYS A 49 -9.83 5.56 -8.36
N ILE A 50 -8.58 5.87 -8.05
CA ILE A 50 -7.40 5.23 -8.62
C ILE A 50 -6.66 4.46 -7.53
N GLU A 51 -6.27 3.23 -7.82
CA GLU A 51 -5.38 2.42 -7.02
C GLU A 51 -4.15 2.10 -7.86
N VAL A 52 -2.98 2.35 -7.29
CA VAL A 52 -1.69 2.04 -7.92
C VAL A 52 -0.92 1.10 -7.02
N THR A 53 -0.48 -0.01 -7.59
CA THR A 53 0.35 -1.02 -6.92
C THR A 53 1.62 -1.22 -7.73
N ILE A 54 2.76 -1.09 -7.07
CA ILE A 54 4.09 -1.28 -7.65
C ILE A 54 4.78 -2.38 -6.84
N PRO A 55 4.77 -3.63 -7.33
CA PRO A 55 5.51 -4.71 -6.69
C PRO A 55 7.00 -4.51 -6.88
N ILE A 56 7.73 -4.53 -5.78
CA ILE A 56 9.18 -4.45 -5.74
C ILE A 56 9.67 -5.69 -5.01
N LYS A 57 10.79 -6.27 -5.42
CA LYS A 57 11.31 -7.48 -4.79
C LYS A 57 11.35 -7.35 -3.25
N GLY A 58 10.52 -8.14 -2.56
CA GLY A 58 10.38 -8.14 -1.11
C GLY A 58 9.54 -7.02 -0.47
N ASN A 59 8.94 -6.11 -1.29
CA ASN A 59 8.05 -5.05 -0.82
C ASN A 59 6.98 -4.73 -1.86
N ILE A 60 5.93 -4.03 -1.42
CA ILE A 60 4.88 -3.51 -2.30
C ILE A 60 4.66 -2.05 -1.94
N ILE A 61 4.70 -1.17 -2.95
CA ILE A 61 4.22 0.20 -2.81
C ILE A 61 2.77 0.21 -3.30
N ARG A 62 1.87 0.69 -2.46
CA ARG A 62 0.45 0.81 -2.81
C ARG A 62 -0.08 2.15 -2.35
N SER A 63 -0.84 2.80 -3.23
CA SER A 63 -1.55 4.04 -2.91
C SER A 63 -2.92 4.04 -3.57
N GLU A 64 -3.90 4.53 -2.84
CA GLU A 64 -5.27 4.72 -3.29
C GLU A 64 -5.66 6.18 -3.09
N GLN A 65 -6.23 6.81 -4.13
CA GLN A 65 -6.75 8.17 -4.05
C GLN A 65 -8.15 8.23 -4.66
N VAL A 66 -8.98 9.07 -4.07
CA VAL A 66 -10.38 9.25 -4.45
C VAL A 66 -10.68 10.74 -4.57
N SER A 67 -11.32 11.12 -5.66
CA SER A 67 -11.87 12.46 -5.87
C SER A 67 -13.17 12.40 -6.67
N ASP A 68 -13.70 13.53 -7.05
CA ASP A 68 -14.85 13.68 -7.98
C ASP A 68 -14.40 13.67 -9.45
N ASP A 69 -13.09 13.76 -9.72
CA ASP A 69 -12.50 13.73 -11.06
C ASP A 69 -11.32 12.75 -11.11
N MET A 70 -11.32 11.85 -12.12
CA MET A 70 -10.27 10.83 -12.25
C MET A 70 -8.89 11.44 -12.55
N TYR A 71 -8.83 12.55 -13.28
CA TYR A 71 -7.58 13.22 -13.56
C TYR A 71 -6.96 13.82 -12.29
N VAL A 72 -7.79 14.37 -11.41
CA VAL A 72 -7.36 14.84 -10.07
C VAL A 72 -6.88 13.66 -9.23
N SER A 73 -7.58 12.53 -9.25
CA SER A 73 -7.15 11.32 -8.54
C SER A 73 -5.80 10.81 -9.04
N ILE A 74 -5.52 10.90 -10.36
CA ILE A 74 -4.23 10.55 -10.96
C ILE A 74 -3.11 11.48 -10.46
N ASP A 75 -3.35 12.77 -10.36
CA ASP A 75 -2.36 13.72 -9.86
C ASP A 75 -2.06 13.47 -8.36
N LEU A 76 -3.09 13.28 -7.57
CA LEU A 76 -2.94 12.98 -6.13
C LEU A 76 -2.17 11.68 -5.86
N VAL A 77 -2.42 10.63 -6.63
CA VAL A 77 -1.72 9.35 -6.42
C VAL A 77 -0.25 9.45 -6.81
N GLU A 78 0.09 10.21 -7.85
CA GLU A 78 1.49 10.47 -8.26
C GLU A 78 2.26 11.15 -7.11
N GLU A 79 1.72 12.24 -6.55
CA GLU A 79 2.34 12.97 -5.43
C GLU A 79 2.53 12.09 -4.19
N VAL A 80 1.54 11.27 -3.84
CA VAL A 80 1.62 10.39 -2.67
C VAL A 80 2.69 9.34 -2.85
N ILE A 81 2.75 8.69 -4.03
CA ILE A 81 3.75 7.66 -4.32
C ILE A 81 5.16 8.29 -4.36
N GLU A 82 5.32 9.45 -4.98
CA GLU A 82 6.61 10.13 -5.00
C GLU A 82 7.10 10.47 -3.59
N ARG A 83 6.22 11.00 -2.74
CA ARG A 83 6.54 11.28 -1.33
C ARG A 83 6.90 10.00 -0.56
N GLN A 84 6.20 8.88 -0.78
CA GLN A 84 6.54 7.59 -0.17
C GLN A 84 7.93 7.12 -0.63
N LEU A 85 8.22 7.21 -1.93
CA LEU A 85 9.51 6.84 -2.48
C LEU A 85 10.65 7.70 -1.91
N ARG A 86 10.46 9.00 -1.79
CA ARG A 86 11.43 9.89 -1.19
C ARG A 86 11.67 9.56 0.29
N LYS A 87 10.60 9.36 1.06
CA LYS A 87 10.68 9.05 2.50
C LYS A 87 11.39 7.71 2.78
N TYR A 88 11.14 6.71 1.96
CA TYR A 88 11.65 5.35 2.17
C TYR A 88 12.82 4.97 1.26
N LYS A 89 13.36 5.92 0.51
CA LYS A 89 14.45 5.72 -0.45
C LYS A 89 15.57 4.83 0.11
N ASN A 90 16.19 5.24 1.21
CA ASN A 90 17.32 4.52 1.79
C ASN A 90 16.93 3.10 2.22
N LYS A 91 15.77 2.93 2.84
CA LYS A 91 15.26 1.62 3.30
C LYS A 91 14.92 0.66 2.17
N LEU A 92 14.41 1.20 1.06
CA LEU A 92 14.10 0.42 -0.13
C LEU A 92 15.38 -0.01 -0.85
N ILE A 93 16.43 0.82 -0.82
CA ILE A 93 17.74 0.53 -1.41
C ILE A 93 18.50 -0.50 -0.57
N ASP A 94 18.61 -0.31 0.74
CA ASP A 94 19.38 -1.19 1.65
C ASP A 94 18.88 -2.64 1.65
N LYS A 95 17.57 -2.84 1.51
CA LYS A 95 16.97 -4.18 1.38
C LYS A 95 17.19 -4.83 0.01
N HIS A 96 17.62 -4.07 -1.00
CA HIS A 96 17.57 -4.50 -2.41
C HIS A 96 18.94 -4.52 -3.11
N GLN A 97 20.05 -4.39 -2.37
CA GLN A 97 21.41 -4.53 -2.95
C GLN A 97 21.64 -5.87 -3.69
N GLU A 98 20.77 -6.85 -3.47
CA GLU A 98 20.83 -8.16 -4.15
C GLU A 98 19.86 -8.33 -5.34
N GLY A 99 19.06 -7.31 -5.72
CA GLY A 99 17.92 -7.56 -6.59
C GLY A 99 17.50 -6.58 -7.68
N GLY A 100 18.26 -5.52 -7.96
CA GLY A 100 18.12 -4.76 -9.22
C GLY A 100 16.79 -4.04 -9.51
N SER A 101 15.92 -3.78 -8.52
CA SER A 101 14.63 -3.09 -8.74
C SER A 101 14.72 -1.57 -8.75
N PHE A 102 15.83 -0.98 -8.29
CA PHE A 102 16.06 0.46 -8.25
C PHE A 102 17.28 0.85 -9.07
N GLN A 103 17.27 2.05 -9.66
CA GLN A 103 18.42 2.59 -10.37
C GLN A 103 19.49 3.07 -9.39
N SER A 104 20.75 2.65 -9.57
CA SER A 104 21.88 3.03 -8.73
C SER A 104 22.22 4.52 -8.79
N GLU A 105 21.95 5.19 -9.92
CA GLU A 105 22.16 6.63 -10.10
C GLU A 105 21.30 7.50 -9.18
N PHE A 106 20.18 6.96 -8.70
CA PHE A 106 19.31 7.63 -7.73
C PHE A 106 19.96 7.82 -6.35
N MET A 107 21.07 7.16 -6.09
CA MET A 107 21.80 7.27 -4.81
C MET A 107 22.47 8.64 -4.59
N GLN A 108 22.66 9.47 -5.63
CA GLN A 108 23.46 10.70 -5.54
C GLN A 108 22.65 11.99 -5.29
N VAL A 109 21.36 11.93 -5.12
CA VAL A 109 20.55 13.11 -4.80
C VAL A 109 20.49 13.29 -3.30
N ASP A 110 21.27 14.23 -2.77
CA ASP A 110 21.16 14.71 -1.39
C ASP A 110 19.76 15.30 -1.17
N VAL A 111 18.95 14.59 -0.41
CA VAL A 111 17.72 15.13 0.12
C VAL A 111 17.89 15.20 1.63
N ASP A 112 17.82 16.41 2.18
CA ASP A 112 17.63 16.64 3.61
C ASP A 112 16.31 15.97 4.05
N ALA A 113 16.32 14.65 4.16
CA ALA A 113 15.26 13.87 4.77
C ALA A 113 15.59 13.86 6.27
N ALA A 114 14.76 14.50 7.06
CA ALA A 114 14.73 14.28 8.48
C ALA A 114 14.78 12.77 8.74
N ASP A 115 15.68 12.37 9.61
CA ASP A 115 16.03 10.99 9.94
C ASP A 115 14.84 10.29 10.65
N ASP A 116 13.80 9.95 9.89
CA ASP A 116 12.58 9.28 10.35
C ASP A 116 12.83 7.76 10.34
N ASP A 117 13.85 7.36 11.11
CA ASP A 117 14.27 5.97 11.24
C ASP A 117 13.12 5.13 11.82
N ILE A 118 12.69 4.07 11.09
CA ILE A 118 11.68 3.14 11.61
C ILE A 118 12.35 2.32 12.71
N LYS A 119 12.19 2.73 13.95
CA LYS A 119 12.68 2.01 15.12
C LYS A 119 11.54 1.23 15.77
N ILE A 120 11.78 -0.06 16.04
CA ILE A 120 10.90 -0.83 16.92
C ILE A 120 11.26 -0.40 18.34
N VAL A 121 10.54 0.59 18.88
CA VAL A 121 10.79 1.13 20.22
C VAL A 121 10.18 0.29 21.34
N ARG A 122 9.28 -0.64 21.00
CA ARG A 122 8.59 -1.48 21.99
C ARG A 122 8.17 -2.83 21.41
N THR A 123 8.53 -3.90 22.10
CA THR A 123 8.03 -5.25 21.84
C THR A 123 7.06 -5.64 22.95
N LYS A 124 5.86 -6.11 22.59
CA LYS A 124 4.90 -6.69 23.54
C LYS A 124 4.80 -8.18 23.30
N ARG A 125 4.83 -8.96 24.37
CA ARG A 125 4.52 -10.40 24.35
C ARG A 125 3.29 -10.61 25.23
N PHE A 126 2.30 -11.30 24.73
CA PHE A 126 1.07 -11.61 25.48
C PHE A 126 0.59 -13.02 25.11
N GLY A 127 -0.02 -13.67 26.07
CA GLY A 127 -0.69 -14.96 25.84
C GLY A 127 -1.96 -14.74 25.03
N ILE A 128 -2.15 -15.53 23.98
CA ILE A 128 -3.35 -15.54 23.17
C ILE A 128 -4.24 -16.68 23.66
N LYS A 129 -5.51 -16.37 23.96
CA LYS A 129 -6.55 -17.38 24.23
C LYS A 129 -7.40 -17.53 22.97
N PRO A 130 -7.82 -18.75 22.62
CA PRO A 130 -8.77 -18.95 21.54
C PRO A 130 -10.08 -18.19 21.81
N MET A 131 -10.57 -17.47 20.77
CA MET A 131 -11.84 -16.75 20.80
C MET A 131 -12.41 -16.64 19.37
N PHE A 132 -13.71 -16.36 19.27
CA PHE A 132 -14.34 -16.12 17.98
C PHE A 132 -14.01 -14.70 17.44
N PRO A 133 -14.07 -14.49 16.12
CA PRO A 133 -13.78 -13.18 15.51
C PRO A 133 -14.62 -12.03 16.06
N GLU A 134 -15.90 -12.28 16.39
CA GLU A 134 -16.80 -11.30 16.97
C GLU A 134 -16.35 -10.86 18.37
N ASP A 135 -15.92 -11.83 19.19
CA ASP A 135 -15.39 -11.56 20.54
C ASP A 135 -14.08 -10.77 20.46
N ALA A 136 -13.24 -11.09 19.46
CA ALA A 136 -12.01 -10.36 19.20
C ALA A 136 -12.28 -8.89 18.79
N CYS A 137 -13.34 -8.62 18.00
CA CYS A 137 -13.77 -7.27 17.68
C CYS A 137 -14.20 -6.49 18.92
N VAL A 138 -15.00 -7.13 19.80
CA VAL A 138 -15.43 -6.52 21.07
C VAL A 138 -14.23 -6.24 21.97
N GLN A 139 -13.31 -7.21 22.10
CA GLN A 139 -12.10 -7.06 22.90
C GLN A 139 -11.21 -5.93 22.38
N MET A 140 -11.08 -5.81 21.07
CA MET A 140 -10.35 -4.71 20.40
C MET A 140 -10.92 -3.35 20.78
N GLU A 141 -12.24 -3.18 20.72
CA GLU A 141 -12.90 -1.92 21.07
C GLU A 141 -12.77 -1.59 22.57
N LEU A 142 -12.94 -2.58 23.45
CA LEU A 142 -12.76 -2.40 24.89
C LEU A 142 -11.34 -1.97 25.28
N LEU A 143 -10.35 -2.40 24.51
CA LEU A 143 -8.95 -2.00 24.69
C LEU A 143 -8.60 -0.65 24.01
N GLY A 144 -9.52 -0.07 23.23
CA GLY A 144 -9.30 1.14 22.46
C GLY A 144 -8.26 0.97 21.36
N HIS A 145 -8.14 -0.22 20.77
CA HIS A 145 -7.20 -0.53 19.73
C HIS A 145 -7.85 -0.45 18.34
N SER A 146 -7.07 -0.20 17.31
CA SER A 146 -7.51 -0.23 15.91
C SER A 146 -7.33 -1.59 15.25
N PHE A 147 -6.61 -2.50 15.89
CA PHE A 147 -6.45 -3.90 15.49
C PHE A 147 -6.24 -4.78 16.71
N PHE A 148 -6.50 -6.07 16.57
CA PHE A 148 -6.30 -7.06 17.63
C PHE A 148 -5.89 -8.40 17.04
N VAL A 149 -4.84 -9.00 17.60
CA VAL A 149 -4.32 -10.32 17.18
C VAL A 149 -4.86 -11.36 18.16
N PHE A 150 -5.45 -12.44 17.66
CA PHE A 150 -6.06 -13.51 18.46
C PHE A 150 -5.84 -14.87 17.81
N CYS A 151 -6.07 -15.93 18.57
CA CYS A 151 -6.20 -17.28 18.05
C CYS A 151 -7.68 -17.52 17.75
N ASN A 152 -7.99 -17.88 16.51
CA ASN A 152 -9.36 -18.19 16.11
C ASN A 152 -9.77 -19.57 16.68
N ALA A 153 -10.86 -19.61 17.44
CA ALA A 153 -11.32 -20.84 18.10
C ALA A 153 -11.86 -21.90 17.12
N GLU A 154 -12.16 -21.51 15.87
CA GLU A 154 -12.63 -22.44 14.83
C GLU A 154 -11.48 -23.09 14.07
N THR A 155 -10.42 -22.32 13.77
CA THR A 155 -9.31 -22.78 12.93
C THR A 155 -8.05 -23.12 13.73
N ASP A 156 -7.97 -22.70 15.00
CA ASP A 156 -6.80 -22.75 15.87
C ASP A 156 -5.58 -21.99 15.29
N GLU A 157 -5.85 -21.05 14.39
CA GLU A 157 -4.84 -20.23 13.72
C GLU A 157 -4.82 -18.80 14.26
N VAL A 158 -3.68 -18.12 14.08
CA VAL A 158 -3.55 -16.73 14.48
C VAL A 158 -4.18 -15.84 13.42
N ASN A 159 -5.22 -15.11 13.80
CA ASN A 159 -5.91 -14.16 12.96
C ASN A 159 -5.79 -12.73 13.50
N VAL A 160 -6.17 -11.73 12.69
CA VAL A 160 -6.18 -10.33 13.07
C VAL A 160 -7.50 -9.67 12.68
N VAL A 161 -8.19 -9.09 13.66
CA VAL A 161 -9.31 -8.17 13.38
C VAL A 161 -8.82 -6.73 13.38
N TYR A 162 -9.40 -5.90 12.53
CA TYR A 162 -9.06 -4.48 12.45
C TYR A 162 -10.28 -3.62 12.15
N LYS A 163 -10.27 -2.37 12.62
CA LYS A 163 -11.32 -1.40 12.38
C LYS A 163 -11.08 -0.68 11.05
N ARG A 164 -12.09 -0.67 10.19
CA ARG A 164 -12.08 0.02 8.91
C ARG A 164 -12.46 1.49 9.09
N LYS A 165 -12.13 2.33 8.08
CA LYS A 165 -12.45 3.77 8.08
C LYS A 165 -13.96 4.05 8.08
N ASP A 166 -14.77 3.14 7.57
CA ASP A 166 -16.23 3.22 7.53
C ASP A 166 -16.90 2.78 8.84
N GLY A 167 -16.11 2.41 9.85
CA GLY A 167 -16.58 1.94 11.15
C GLY A 167 -16.89 0.44 11.22
N THR A 168 -16.81 -0.28 10.10
CA THR A 168 -16.95 -1.74 10.08
C THR A 168 -15.64 -2.43 10.48
N PHE A 169 -15.66 -3.77 10.61
CA PHE A 169 -14.49 -4.57 10.94
C PHE A 169 -14.05 -5.40 9.75
N GLY A 170 -12.77 -5.72 9.70
CA GLY A 170 -12.18 -6.66 8.77
C GLY A 170 -11.45 -7.77 9.52
N LEU A 171 -11.45 -8.98 8.95
CA LEU A 171 -10.69 -10.13 9.42
C LEU A 171 -9.55 -10.40 8.43
N ILE A 172 -8.36 -10.65 8.96
CA ILE A 172 -7.19 -11.12 8.21
C ILE A 172 -6.86 -12.52 8.73
N GLU A 173 -6.88 -13.48 7.83
CA GLU A 173 -6.51 -14.86 8.05
C GLU A 173 -5.19 -15.12 7.29
N PRO A 174 -4.05 -15.18 7.98
CA PRO A 174 -2.77 -15.48 7.33
C PRO A 174 -2.73 -16.93 6.87
N GLU A 175 -2.39 -17.16 5.61
CA GLU A 175 -2.07 -18.48 5.08
C GLU A 175 -0.54 -18.60 4.99
N PHE A 176 -0.01 -19.74 5.38
CA PHE A 176 1.41 -20.07 5.23
C PHE A 176 1.56 -21.04 4.06
N ASP A 177 2.31 -20.63 3.04
CA ASP A 177 2.70 -21.46 1.90
C ASP A 177 3.78 -22.48 2.29
#